data_9368bf97f516a93caefc20e719c599b7
#
_entry.id   9368bf97f516a93caefc20e719c599b7
#
_cell.length_a   1.000
_cell.length_b   1.000
_cell.length_c   1.000
_cell.angle_alpha   90.00
_cell.angle_beta   90.00
_cell.angle_gamma   90.00
#
_symmetry.space_group_name_H-M   'P 1'
#
loop_
_entity.id
_entity.type
_entity.pdbx_description
1 polymer ?
#
loop_
_entity_poly.entity_id
_entity_poly.type
_entity_poly.pdbx_seq_one_letter_code
_entity_poly.pdbx_strand_id
1 'polypeptide(L)'
;MAVNKNGIVVIGAVFVDIKGFPEDIYIPDGRNAGRIEYIHGGVSRNVVEDIANIELRPTFLGIVDDSALGSDVIHKLQNHKVNTEYMLTIPNGMGTWQIGRA
;
A
#
# COMPACT_ATOMS: atom_id res chain seq x y z
N MET A 1 -3.61 -22.46 -13.28
CA MET A 1 -4.06 -21.12 -12.91
C MET A 1 -5.41 -20.82 -13.53
N ALA A 2 -6.35 -20.43 -12.78
CA ALA A 2 -7.63 -20.01 -13.33
C ALA A 2 -7.47 -18.64 -14.00
N VAL A 3 -7.73 -18.58 -15.28
CA VAL A 3 -7.82 -17.30 -15.98
C VAL A 3 -9.17 -16.70 -15.67
N ASN A 4 -9.17 -15.53 -15.10
CA ASN A 4 -10.41 -14.80 -14.88
C ASN A 4 -10.87 -14.21 -16.22
N LYS A 5 -11.89 -14.82 -16.81
CA LYS A 5 -12.37 -14.42 -18.13
C LYS A 5 -13.01 -13.03 -18.16
N ASN A 6 -13.48 -12.56 -17.00
CA ASN A 6 -14.04 -11.23 -16.82
C ASN A 6 -13.10 -10.37 -15.99
N GLY A 7 -11.82 -10.62 -16.11
CA GLY A 7 -10.80 -10.02 -15.27
C GLY A 7 -10.76 -8.52 -15.38
N ILE A 8 -10.71 -7.88 -14.24
CA ILE A 8 -10.43 -6.47 -14.12
C ILE A 8 -8.95 -6.33 -13.84
N VAL A 9 -8.26 -5.54 -14.63
CA VAL A 9 -6.85 -5.22 -14.43
C VAL A 9 -6.74 -3.78 -13.95
N VAL A 10 -6.09 -3.58 -12.82
CA VAL A 10 -5.81 -2.24 -12.29
C VAL A 10 -4.32 -1.99 -12.40
N ILE A 11 -3.94 -0.88 -12.99
CA ILE A 11 -2.55 -0.50 -13.20
C ILE A 11 -2.30 0.80 -12.46
N GLY A 12 -1.26 0.87 -11.64
CA GLY A 12 -0.91 2.11 -10.99
C GLY A 12 0.12 1.99 -9.91
N ALA A 13 0.31 3.09 -9.19
CA ALA A 13 1.33 3.21 -8.17
C ALA A 13 0.87 2.72 -6.80
N VAL A 14 1.83 2.24 -6.04
CA VAL A 14 1.66 1.87 -4.63
C VAL A 14 2.53 2.80 -3.79
N PHE A 15 1.97 3.32 -2.72
CA PHE A 15 2.68 4.13 -1.74
C PHE A 15 2.45 3.58 -0.34
N VAL A 16 3.37 3.90 0.54
CA VAL A 16 3.16 3.71 1.98
C VAL A 16 3.16 5.09 2.63
N ASP A 17 2.08 5.39 3.33
CA ASP A 17 1.96 6.61 4.11
C ASP A 17 2.56 6.36 5.50
N ILE A 18 3.51 7.19 5.89
CA ILE A 18 4.12 7.16 7.21
C ILE A 18 3.57 8.34 7.98
N LYS A 19 2.74 8.06 8.99
CA LYS A 19 2.08 9.07 9.80
C LYS A 19 2.64 9.09 11.21
N GLY A 20 3.05 10.28 11.67
CA GLY A 20 3.52 10.50 13.02
C GLY A 20 2.48 11.21 13.87
N PHE A 21 2.25 10.72 15.07
CA PHE A 21 1.32 11.29 16.03
C PHE A 21 2.05 11.54 17.35
N PRO A 22 2.21 12.80 17.79
CA PRO A 22 2.81 13.08 19.09
C PRO A 22 1.92 12.57 20.23
N GLU A 23 2.55 12.06 21.30
CA GLU A 23 1.82 11.56 22.48
C GLU A 23 1.35 12.69 23.39
N ASP A 24 2.04 13.81 23.34
CA ASP A 24 1.80 14.99 24.16
C ASP A 24 1.58 16.22 23.29
N ILE A 25 1.56 17.38 23.93
CA ILE A 25 1.49 18.66 23.24
C ILE A 25 2.65 18.75 22.23
N TYR A 26 2.32 19.05 20.99
CA TYR A 26 3.29 19.24 19.94
C TYR A 26 4.22 20.42 20.25
N ILE A 27 5.53 20.17 20.21
CA ILE A 27 6.56 21.19 20.42
C ILE A 27 7.17 21.54 19.05
N PRO A 28 6.86 22.74 18.50
CA PRO A 28 7.47 23.17 17.25
C PRO A 28 9.01 23.23 17.37
N ASP A 29 9.70 22.79 16.33
CA ASP A 29 11.16 22.77 16.26
C ASP A 29 11.86 21.96 17.37
N GLY A 30 11.09 21.14 18.08
CA GLY A 30 11.58 20.30 19.16
C GLY A 30 11.45 18.82 18.87
N ARG A 31 11.81 18.00 19.85
CA ARG A 31 11.60 16.57 19.82
C ARG A 31 10.23 16.24 20.38
N ASN A 32 9.50 15.40 19.64
CA ASN A 32 8.19 14.95 20.05
C ASN A 32 8.18 13.42 20.07
N ALA A 33 8.06 12.83 21.25
CA ALA A 33 7.80 11.41 21.37
C ALA A 33 6.38 11.12 20.88
N GLY A 34 6.19 10.00 20.21
CA GLY A 34 4.90 9.65 19.68
C GLY A 34 4.90 8.28 19.03
N ARG A 35 3.86 8.00 18.26
CA ARG A 35 3.75 6.77 17.50
C ARG A 35 3.81 7.05 16.01
N ILE A 36 4.25 6.04 15.28
CA ILE A 36 4.30 6.07 13.82
C ILE A 36 3.39 4.96 13.29
N GLU A 37 2.58 5.30 12.31
CA GLU A 37 1.72 4.35 11.60
C GLU A 37 2.12 4.28 10.14
N TYR A 38 2.13 3.05 9.59
CA TYR A 38 2.36 2.78 8.18
C TYR A 38 1.05 2.35 7.56
N ILE A 39 0.61 3.10 6.57
CA ILE A 39 -0.67 2.84 5.90
C ILE A 39 -0.41 2.66 4.41
N HIS A 40 -0.85 1.54 3.86
CA HIS A 40 -0.74 1.30 2.43
C HIS A 40 -1.65 2.27 1.67
N GLY A 41 -1.09 2.91 0.66
CA GLY A 41 -1.78 3.93 -0.10
C GLY A 41 -1.59 3.78 -1.61
N GLY A 42 -1.96 4.83 -2.29
CA GLY A 42 -2.01 4.85 -3.75
C GLY A 42 -3.43 4.64 -4.23
N VAL A 43 -3.89 5.49 -5.15
CA VAL A 43 -5.28 5.43 -5.63
C VAL A 43 -5.56 4.07 -6.28
N SER A 44 -4.66 3.59 -7.11
CA SER A 44 -4.86 2.32 -7.82
C SER A 44 -4.88 1.13 -6.86
N ARG A 45 -4.04 1.14 -5.84
CA ARG A 45 -4.04 0.10 -4.79
C ARG A 45 -5.36 0.11 -4.03
N ASN A 46 -5.89 1.28 -3.70
CA ASN A 46 -7.17 1.40 -3.00
C ASN A 46 -8.34 0.94 -3.88
N VAL A 47 -8.33 1.30 -5.16
CA VAL A 47 -9.36 0.85 -6.12
C VAL A 47 -9.37 -0.67 -6.25
N VAL A 48 -8.21 -1.31 -6.36
CA VAL A 48 -8.14 -2.77 -6.49
C VAL A 48 -8.65 -3.47 -5.24
N GLU A 49 -8.37 -2.94 -4.06
CA GLU A 49 -8.90 -3.48 -2.81
C GLU A 49 -10.43 -3.35 -2.74
N ASP A 50 -10.97 -2.22 -3.15
CA ASP A 50 -12.42 -2.00 -3.20
C ASP A 50 -13.10 -2.98 -4.17
N ILE A 51 -12.51 -3.22 -5.33
CA ILE A 51 -13.01 -4.21 -6.29
C ILE A 51 -12.97 -5.62 -5.69
N ALA A 52 -11.90 -5.95 -4.99
CA ALA A 52 -11.77 -7.25 -4.33
C ALA A 52 -12.80 -7.44 -3.22
N ASN A 53 -13.16 -6.39 -2.51
CA ASN A 53 -14.14 -6.43 -1.42
C ASN A 53 -15.56 -6.74 -1.89
N ILE A 54 -15.86 -6.56 -3.16
CA ILE A 54 -17.16 -6.97 -3.75
C ILE A 54 -17.06 -8.33 -4.46
N GLU A 55 -16.12 -9.17 -4.02
CA GLU A 55 -15.93 -10.55 -4.45
C GLU A 55 -15.49 -10.73 -5.92
N LEU A 56 -15.03 -9.70 -6.55
CA LEU A 56 -14.33 -9.80 -7.81
C LEU A 56 -12.84 -10.08 -7.54
N ARG A 57 -12.19 -10.75 -8.47
CA ARG A 57 -10.76 -11.07 -8.34
C ARG A 57 -9.94 -10.24 -9.33
N PRO A 58 -9.62 -9.01 -8.97
CA PRO A 58 -8.85 -8.15 -9.87
C PRO A 58 -7.39 -8.59 -9.93
N THR A 59 -6.75 -8.27 -11.04
CA THR A 59 -5.30 -8.37 -11.19
C THR A 59 -4.71 -6.98 -11.01
N PHE A 60 -3.70 -6.88 -10.17
CA PHE A 60 -3.00 -5.62 -9.97
C PHE A 60 -1.64 -5.66 -10.66
N LEU A 61 -1.40 -4.64 -11.48
CA LEU A 61 -0.09 -4.37 -12.07
C LEU A 61 0.48 -3.12 -11.41
N GLY A 62 1.49 -3.31 -10.59
CA GLY A 62 2.13 -2.23 -9.87
C GLY A 62 3.56 -2.62 -9.51
N ILE A 63 4.26 -1.68 -8.89
CA ILE A 63 5.63 -1.86 -8.47
C ILE A 63 5.70 -1.67 -6.97
N VAL A 64 6.33 -2.61 -6.30
CA VAL A 64 6.70 -2.48 -4.88
C VAL A 64 8.22 -2.59 -4.76
N ASP A 65 8.76 -2.19 -3.62
CA ASP A 65 10.17 -2.39 -3.35
C ASP A 65 10.44 -3.78 -2.73
N ASP A 66 11.69 -4.09 -2.52
CA ASP A 66 12.15 -5.36 -1.94
C ASP A 66 12.24 -5.32 -0.41
N SER A 67 11.70 -4.28 0.21
CA SER A 67 11.67 -4.14 1.67
C SER A 67 10.54 -4.95 2.30
N ALA A 68 10.56 -5.01 3.63
CA ALA A 68 9.46 -5.61 4.39
C ALA A 68 8.12 -4.92 4.13
N LEU A 69 8.13 -3.60 3.89
CA LEU A 69 6.91 -2.85 3.56
C LEU A 69 6.34 -3.28 2.20
N GLY A 70 7.19 -3.48 1.20
CA GLY A 70 6.77 -3.96 -0.11
C GLY A 70 6.19 -5.37 -0.05
N SER A 71 6.84 -6.25 0.69
CA SER A 71 6.35 -7.61 0.93
C SER A 71 4.99 -7.60 1.65
N ASP A 72 4.82 -6.72 2.63
CA ASP A 72 3.58 -6.58 3.38
C ASP A 72 2.42 -6.12 2.48
N VAL A 73 2.69 -5.19 1.57
CA VAL A 73 1.69 -4.76 0.57
C VAL A 73 1.19 -5.95 -0.25
N ILE A 74 2.10 -6.76 -0.76
CA ILE A 74 1.74 -7.93 -1.56
C ILE A 74 0.91 -8.92 -0.74
N HIS A 75 1.34 -9.23 0.48
CA HIS A 75 0.62 -10.16 1.35
C HIS A 75 -0.80 -9.66 1.66
N LYS A 76 -0.96 -8.39 1.93
CA LYS A 76 -2.27 -7.81 2.22
C LYS A 76 -3.18 -7.88 1.01
N LEU A 77 -2.67 -7.59 -0.18
CA LEU A 77 -3.43 -7.72 -1.42
C LEU A 77 -3.84 -9.16 -1.67
N GLN A 78 -2.95 -10.12 -1.45
CA GLN A 78 -3.26 -11.54 -1.58
C GLN A 78 -4.34 -11.98 -0.58
N ASN A 79 -4.32 -11.47 0.63
CA ASN A 79 -5.35 -11.75 1.63
C ASN A 79 -6.72 -11.24 1.20
N HIS A 80 -6.77 -10.19 0.42
CA HIS A 80 -8.00 -9.67 -0.20
C HIS A 80 -8.33 -10.33 -1.54
N LYS A 81 -7.64 -11.40 -1.90
CA LYS A 81 -7.86 -12.17 -3.12
C LYS A 81 -7.57 -11.39 -4.41
N VAL A 82 -6.65 -10.47 -4.33
CA VAL A 82 -6.11 -9.77 -5.51
C VAL A 82 -5.05 -10.67 -6.14
N ASN A 83 -5.08 -10.79 -7.46
CA ASN A 83 -4.00 -11.45 -8.18
C ASN A 83 -2.79 -10.52 -8.29
N THR A 84 -1.69 -10.90 -7.65
CA THR A 84 -0.45 -10.13 -7.62
C THR A 84 0.66 -10.75 -8.47
N GLU A 85 0.31 -11.73 -9.30
CA GLU A 85 1.28 -12.53 -10.07
C GLU A 85 2.17 -11.68 -10.97
N TYR A 86 1.64 -10.59 -11.49
CA TYR A 86 2.36 -9.72 -12.43
C TYR A 86 2.93 -8.46 -11.80
N MET A 87 2.86 -8.33 -10.48
CA MET A 87 3.50 -7.22 -9.81
C MET A 87 5.01 -7.35 -9.86
N LEU A 88 5.69 -6.21 -10.00
CA LEU A 88 7.14 -6.16 -10.05
C LEU A 88 7.69 -5.73 -8.70
N THR A 89 8.77 -6.37 -8.29
CA THR A 89 9.55 -5.96 -7.12
C THR A 89 10.87 -5.37 -7.60
N ILE A 90 11.06 -4.09 -7.37
CA ILE A 90 12.24 -3.35 -7.82
C ILE A 90 12.81 -2.59 -6.63
N PRO A 91 14.13 -2.64 -6.38
CA PRO A 91 14.73 -1.85 -5.32
C PRO A 91 14.36 -0.36 -5.46
N ASN A 92 13.90 0.22 -4.36
CA ASN A 92 13.42 1.61 -4.32
C ASN A 92 12.23 1.91 -5.27
N GLY A 93 11.49 0.88 -5.65
CA GLY A 93 10.37 1.01 -6.60
C GLY A 93 9.09 1.57 -6.01
N MET A 94 9.02 1.76 -4.70
CA MET A 94 7.81 2.20 -4.02
C MET A 94 8.03 3.53 -3.32
N GLY A 95 7.11 4.47 -3.54
CA GLY A 95 7.16 5.77 -2.89
C GLY A 95 6.62 5.73 -1.46
N THR A 96 7.04 6.70 -0.67
CA THR A 96 6.51 6.92 0.67
C THR A 96 6.08 8.37 0.84
N TRP A 97 5.02 8.57 1.60
CA TRP A 97 4.61 9.88 2.07
C TRP A 97 4.80 9.94 3.58
N GLN A 98 5.49 10.96 4.04
CA GLN A 98 5.70 11.18 5.45
C GLN A 98 4.87 12.36 5.90
N ILE A 99 3.97 12.12 6.84
CA ILE A 99 3.05 13.12 7.34
C ILE A 99 3.21 13.21 8.85
N GLY A 100 3.58 14.41 9.32
CA GLY A 100 3.57 14.73 10.72
C GLY A 100 2.27 15.46 11.08
N ARG A 101 1.70 15.14 12.23
CA ARG A 101 0.51 15.79 12.73
C ARG A 101 0.82 16.55 14.00
N ALA A 102 0.51 17.83 13.97
CA ALA A 102 0.63 18.70 15.14
C ALA A 102 -0.67 18.71 15.97
#